data_626caeab30905a385a480e5a7d391905
#
_entry.id   626caeab30905a385a480e5a7d391905
#
_cell.length_a   1.000
_cell.length_b   1.000
_cell.length_c   1.000
_cell.angle_alpha   90.00
_cell.angle_beta   90.00
_cell.angle_gamma   90.00
#
_symmetry.space_group_name_H-M   'P 1'
#
loop_
_entity.id
_entity.type
_entity.pdbx_description
1 polymer ?
#
loop_
_entity_poly.entity_id
_entity_poly.type
_entity_poly.pdbx_seq_one_letter_code
_entity_poly.pdbx_strand_id
1 'polypeptide(L)'
;MIRSVIKTTLPILFGFLPLGIAFGILFQELGYPWYFATLMGICVYAGAAQFMAVGMLGAGVGLFEIAISTFFLNSRHLFYGLALLNSFGSWGLRKFYLIFGLTDETYALMTTIKVPKEFNRERYYFLITLFSQSYWVLGCSIGALASSSLNFNTEGMDFAATALFTVLLIEQWLKVRKPLPFVVAFASSCVALVLFFQHMLLAAIVLSITTIIILRYIKSKQND
;
A
#
# COMPACT_ATOMS: atom_id res chain seq x y z
N MET A 1 -13.68 18.06 -17.86
CA MET A 1 -12.52 17.47 -17.18
C MET A 1 -12.90 16.84 -15.84
N ILE A 2 -13.35 17.58 -14.80
CA ILE A 2 -13.69 17.03 -13.47
C ILE A 2 -14.68 15.85 -13.55
N ARG A 3 -15.78 16.00 -14.27
CA ARG A 3 -16.78 14.93 -14.47
C ARG A 3 -16.17 13.66 -15.10
N SER A 4 -15.22 13.81 -16.01
CA SER A 4 -14.50 12.70 -16.61
C SER A 4 -13.58 12.01 -15.58
N VAL A 5 -12.83 12.80 -14.79
CA VAL A 5 -11.96 12.27 -13.73
C VAL A 5 -12.76 11.50 -12.68
N ILE A 6 -13.90 12.04 -12.20
CA ILE A 6 -14.75 11.35 -11.23
C ILE A 6 -15.23 10.01 -11.80
N LYS A 7 -15.69 9.94 -13.04
CA LYS A 7 -16.08 8.67 -13.66
C LYS A 7 -14.94 7.67 -13.72
N THR A 8 -13.73 8.15 -13.99
CA THR A 8 -12.53 7.33 -14.08
C THR A 8 -12.08 6.81 -12.71
N THR A 9 -12.19 7.61 -11.66
CA THR A 9 -11.78 7.26 -10.30
C THR A 9 -12.88 6.58 -9.48
N LEU A 10 -14.08 6.43 -10.04
CA LEU A 10 -15.21 5.78 -9.35
C LEU A 10 -14.89 4.35 -8.85
N PRO A 11 -14.21 3.48 -9.62
CA PRO A 11 -13.80 2.18 -9.11
C PRO A 11 -12.86 2.26 -7.90
N ILE A 12 -11.96 3.26 -7.88
CA ILE A 12 -11.06 3.50 -6.75
C ILE A 12 -11.85 3.95 -5.52
N LEU A 13 -12.87 4.79 -5.69
CA LEU A 13 -13.75 5.21 -4.59
C LEU A 13 -14.37 3.99 -3.87
N PHE A 14 -14.91 3.03 -4.64
CA PHE A 14 -15.54 1.84 -4.08
C PHE A 14 -14.53 0.89 -3.39
N GLY A 15 -13.27 0.94 -3.75
CA GLY A 15 -12.19 0.21 -3.06
C GLY A 15 -11.67 0.98 -1.85
N PHE A 16 -11.28 2.23 -2.04
CA PHE A 16 -10.57 3.03 -1.03
C PHE A 16 -11.45 3.46 0.14
N LEU A 17 -12.70 3.83 -0.12
CA LEU A 17 -13.56 4.32 0.94
C LEU A 17 -13.86 3.24 2.00
N PRO A 18 -14.33 2.02 1.64
CA PRO A 18 -14.54 0.96 2.63
C PRO A 18 -13.27 0.52 3.35
N LEU A 19 -12.15 0.36 2.62
CA LEU A 19 -10.87 -0.01 3.23
C LEU A 19 -10.34 1.10 4.14
N GLY A 20 -10.48 2.36 3.75
CA GLY A 20 -10.14 3.50 4.61
C GLY A 20 -10.96 3.55 5.88
N ILE A 21 -12.28 3.27 5.79
CA ILE A 21 -13.15 3.19 6.98
C ILE A 21 -12.67 2.05 7.90
N ALA A 22 -12.40 0.86 7.35
CA ALA A 22 -11.87 -0.25 8.13
C ALA A 22 -10.53 0.10 8.81
N PHE A 23 -9.60 0.74 8.08
CA PHE A 23 -8.36 1.23 8.66
C PHE A 23 -8.60 2.21 9.81
N GLY A 24 -9.48 3.20 9.60
CA GLY A 24 -9.79 4.22 10.61
C GLY A 24 -10.33 3.61 11.91
N ILE A 25 -11.21 2.62 11.80
CA ILE A 25 -11.76 1.90 12.96
C ILE A 25 -10.66 1.14 13.68
N LEU A 26 -9.88 0.30 12.98
CA LEU A 26 -8.80 -0.48 13.56
C LEU A 26 -7.71 0.40 14.19
N PHE A 27 -7.40 1.53 13.57
CA PHE A 27 -6.42 2.47 14.12
C PHE A 27 -6.93 3.12 15.42
N GLN A 28 -8.22 3.43 15.52
CA GLN A 28 -8.84 3.99 16.70
C GLN A 28 -8.79 3.02 17.89
N GLU A 29 -8.86 1.70 17.67
CA GLU A 29 -8.74 0.67 18.70
C GLU A 29 -7.39 0.66 19.40
N LEU A 30 -6.34 1.17 18.76
CA LEU A 30 -5.03 1.36 19.39
C LEU A 30 -5.03 2.47 20.46
N GLY A 31 -6.15 3.18 20.65
CA GLY A 31 -6.30 4.25 21.62
C GLY A 31 -5.73 5.61 21.18
N TYR A 32 -5.31 5.75 19.92
CA TYR A 32 -4.85 7.03 19.39
C TYR A 32 -6.02 7.95 19.02
N PRO A 33 -5.88 9.29 19.17
CA PRO A 33 -6.90 10.24 18.71
C PRO A 33 -7.23 10.09 17.23
N TRP A 34 -8.51 10.23 16.87
CA TRP A 34 -9.04 10.03 15.51
C TRP A 34 -8.28 10.80 14.42
N TYR A 35 -7.77 12.00 14.73
CA TYR A 35 -7.05 12.83 13.75
C TYR A 35 -5.71 12.23 13.32
N PHE A 36 -5.12 11.31 14.09
CA PHE A 36 -3.92 10.59 13.66
C PHE A 36 -4.21 9.65 12.48
N ALA A 37 -5.38 9.01 12.45
CA ALA A 37 -5.79 8.20 11.29
C ALA A 37 -5.91 9.07 10.02
N THR A 38 -6.48 10.27 10.17
CA THR A 38 -6.55 11.27 9.09
C THR A 38 -5.17 11.71 8.62
N LEU A 39 -4.27 12.03 9.57
CA LEU A 39 -2.89 12.42 9.27
C LEU A 39 -2.12 11.29 8.56
N MET A 40 -2.29 10.05 8.99
CA MET A 40 -1.71 8.90 8.28
C MET A 40 -2.25 8.78 6.85
N GLY A 41 -3.54 9.00 6.63
CA GLY A 41 -4.13 9.04 5.28
C GLY A 41 -3.53 10.14 4.40
N ILE A 42 -3.22 11.29 4.97
CA ILE A 42 -2.63 12.43 4.23
C ILE A 42 -1.13 12.24 3.99
N CYS A 43 -0.37 11.91 5.04
CA CYS A 43 1.10 11.95 5.03
C CYS A 43 1.74 10.63 4.59
N VAL A 44 1.14 9.49 4.91
CA VAL A 44 1.66 8.17 4.56
C VAL A 44 1.03 7.68 3.26
N TYR A 45 -0.27 7.77 3.13
CA TYR A 45 -1.06 7.43 1.93
C TYR A 45 -0.63 6.09 1.29
N ALA A 46 -0.46 5.07 2.10
CA ALA A 46 -0.05 3.73 1.68
C ALA A 46 -0.85 2.68 2.45
N GLY A 47 -2.03 2.32 1.95
CA GLY A 47 -3.01 1.49 2.64
C GLY A 47 -2.42 0.22 3.26
N ALA A 48 -1.70 -0.59 2.48
CA ALA A 48 -1.07 -1.80 2.98
C ALA A 48 -0.08 -1.54 4.13
N ALA A 49 0.74 -0.48 4.03
CA ALA A 49 1.68 -0.10 5.08
C ALA A 49 0.95 0.42 6.33
N GLN A 50 -0.17 1.13 6.15
CA GLN A 50 -0.99 1.61 7.26
C GLN A 50 -1.64 0.45 8.02
N PHE A 51 -2.22 -0.55 7.34
CA PHE A 51 -2.75 -1.76 7.99
C PHE A 51 -1.65 -2.57 8.69
N MET A 52 -0.49 -2.72 8.05
CA MET A 52 0.66 -3.39 8.68
C MET A 52 1.10 -2.64 9.95
N ALA A 53 1.18 -1.31 9.88
CA ALA A 53 1.55 -0.47 11.03
C ALA A 53 0.57 -0.62 12.20
N VAL A 54 -0.74 -0.73 11.93
CA VAL A 54 -1.75 -1.00 12.98
C VAL A 54 -1.45 -2.31 13.69
N GLY A 55 -1.23 -3.39 12.93
CA GLY A 55 -0.91 -4.70 13.52
C GLY A 55 0.39 -4.68 14.34
N MET A 56 1.44 -4.02 13.83
CA MET A 56 2.74 -3.92 14.51
C MET A 56 2.67 -3.04 15.76
N LEU A 57 1.97 -1.92 15.70
CA LEU A 57 1.75 -1.03 16.86
C LEU A 57 0.94 -1.74 17.94
N GLY A 58 -0.12 -2.46 17.57
CA GLY A 58 -0.93 -3.25 18.49
C GLY A 58 -0.14 -4.39 19.16
N ALA A 59 0.83 -4.97 18.45
CA ALA A 59 1.76 -5.97 18.99
C ALA A 59 2.92 -5.37 19.81
N GLY A 60 3.00 -4.03 19.95
CA GLY A 60 4.08 -3.36 20.70
C GLY A 60 5.45 -3.42 20.00
N VAL A 61 5.48 -3.60 18.68
CA VAL A 61 6.72 -3.65 17.90
C VAL A 61 7.41 -2.28 17.88
N GLY A 62 8.75 -2.28 17.95
CA GLY A 62 9.54 -1.05 17.97
C GLY A 62 9.42 -0.22 16.68
N LEU A 63 9.45 1.11 16.80
CA LEU A 63 9.30 2.04 15.68
C LEU A 63 10.33 1.81 14.56
N PHE A 64 11.54 1.39 14.90
CA PHE A 64 12.59 1.08 13.91
C PHE A 64 12.19 -0.09 13.01
N GLU A 65 11.63 -1.14 13.59
CA GLU A 65 11.15 -2.31 12.86
C GLU A 65 9.96 -1.97 11.97
N ILE A 66 9.02 -1.15 12.49
CA ILE A 66 7.91 -0.64 11.69
C ILE A 66 8.42 0.17 10.50
N ALA A 67 9.39 1.05 10.70
CA ALA A 67 9.97 1.87 9.64
C ALA A 67 10.63 1.03 8.54
N ILE A 68 11.45 0.05 8.92
CA ILE A 68 12.12 -0.84 7.96
C ILE A 68 11.10 -1.69 7.20
N SER A 69 10.14 -2.30 7.90
CA SER A 69 9.10 -3.12 7.28
C SER A 69 8.26 -2.31 6.31
N THR A 70 7.87 -1.09 6.70
CA THR A 70 7.15 -0.14 5.84
C THR A 70 7.97 0.24 4.61
N PHE A 71 9.28 0.49 4.77
CA PHE A 71 10.17 0.79 3.64
C PHE A 71 10.21 -0.35 2.63
N PHE A 72 10.40 -1.60 3.08
CA PHE A 72 10.41 -2.75 2.17
C PHE A 72 9.07 -2.97 1.50
N LEU A 73 7.97 -2.87 2.23
CA LEU A 73 6.62 -3.01 1.67
C LEU A 73 6.34 -1.95 0.59
N ASN A 74 6.75 -0.70 0.84
CA ASN A 74 6.54 0.42 -0.07
C ASN A 74 7.63 0.56 -1.15
N SER A 75 8.67 -0.25 -1.13
CA SER A 75 9.76 -0.20 -2.15
C SER A 75 9.23 -0.34 -3.58
N ARG A 76 8.10 -1.00 -3.79
CA ARG A 76 7.41 -1.10 -5.09
C ARG A 76 7.03 0.27 -5.67
N HIS A 77 6.70 1.26 -4.83
CA HIS A 77 6.36 2.61 -5.28
C HIS A 77 7.54 3.34 -5.94
N LEU A 78 8.79 3.00 -5.56
CA LEU A 78 9.99 3.50 -6.24
C LEU A 78 10.00 3.08 -7.71
N PHE A 79 9.65 1.82 -7.99
CA PHE A 79 9.57 1.32 -9.38
C PHE A 79 8.43 1.96 -10.16
N TYR A 80 7.29 2.25 -9.53
CA TYR A 80 6.19 2.99 -10.16
C TYR A 80 6.62 4.41 -10.53
N GLY A 81 7.31 5.09 -9.60
CA GLY A 81 7.85 6.42 -9.84
C GLY A 81 8.84 6.44 -10.99
N LEU A 82 9.78 5.47 -11.02
CA LEU A 82 10.76 5.34 -12.10
C LEU A 82 10.09 5.07 -13.45
N ALA A 83 9.10 4.17 -13.50
CA ALA A 83 8.40 3.83 -14.75
C ALA A 83 7.63 5.02 -15.33
N LEU A 84 7.08 5.90 -14.50
CA LEU A 84 6.32 7.08 -14.94
C LEU A 84 7.14 8.36 -15.01
N LEU A 85 8.41 8.33 -14.60
CA LEU A 85 9.26 9.52 -14.49
C LEU A 85 9.33 10.31 -15.80
N ASN A 86 9.51 9.60 -16.91
CA ASN A 86 9.54 10.20 -18.25
C ASN A 86 8.17 10.69 -18.73
N SER A 87 7.09 10.10 -18.22
CA SER A 87 5.71 10.49 -18.56
C SER A 87 5.30 11.80 -17.89
N PHE A 88 5.93 12.15 -16.76
CA PHE A 88 5.63 13.38 -16.02
C PHE A 88 6.41 14.60 -16.51
N GLY A 89 7.36 14.43 -17.44
CA GLY A 89 8.08 15.53 -18.09
C GLY A 89 8.61 16.60 -17.12
N SER A 90 8.45 17.87 -17.47
CA SER A 90 8.88 19.06 -16.70
C SER A 90 7.73 19.68 -15.88
N TRP A 91 6.90 18.87 -15.21
CA TRP A 91 5.69 19.34 -14.52
C TRP A 91 5.94 20.02 -13.15
N GLY A 92 7.17 20.48 -12.90
CA GLY A 92 7.52 21.27 -11.71
C GLY A 92 7.17 20.56 -10.40
N LEU A 93 6.69 21.34 -9.40
CA LEU A 93 6.33 20.81 -8.06
C LEU A 93 5.20 19.76 -8.09
N ARG A 94 4.32 19.80 -9.07
CA ARG A 94 3.22 18.82 -9.21
C ARG A 94 3.74 17.40 -9.45
N LYS A 95 4.92 17.26 -10.05
CA LYS A 95 5.57 15.97 -10.24
C LYS A 95 5.85 15.27 -8.92
N PHE A 96 6.31 15.99 -7.90
CA PHE A 96 6.56 15.43 -6.57
C PHE A 96 5.27 14.90 -5.93
N TYR A 97 4.18 15.67 -6.04
CA TYR A 97 2.89 15.22 -5.55
C TYR A 97 2.37 13.99 -6.30
N LEU A 98 2.54 13.94 -7.62
CA LEU A 98 2.14 12.78 -8.43
C LEU A 98 2.95 11.53 -8.05
N ILE A 99 4.27 11.67 -7.80
CA ILE A 99 5.12 10.55 -7.36
C ILE A 99 4.71 10.09 -5.97
N PHE A 100 4.47 11.01 -5.04
CA PHE A 100 3.98 10.71 -3.70
C PHE A 100 2.64 9.98 -3.72
N GLY A 101 1.73 10.41 -4.58
CA GLY A 101 0.37 9.86 -4.69
C GLY A 101 0.26 8.61 -5.57
N LEU A 102 1.37 7.97 -5.96
CA LEU A 102 1.34 6.70 -6.67
C LEU A 102 0.99 5.57 -5.71
N THR A 103 -0.16 4.96 -5.96
CA THR A 103 -0.58 3.67 -5.41
C THR A 103 -0.69 2.65 -6.54
N ASP A 104 -0.96 1.39 -6.21
CA ASP A 104 -1.19 0.35 -7.23
C ASP A 104 -2.31 0.77 -8.19
N GLU A 105 -3.39 1.36 -7.67
CA GLU A 105 -4.57 1.76 -8.42
C GLU A 105 -4.31 3.00 -9.28
N THR A 106 -3.67 4.03 -8.71
CA THR A 106 -3.36 5.25 -9.48
C THR A 106 -2.33 4.98 -10.56
N TYR A 107 -1.34 4.11 -10.28
CA TYR A 107 -0.38 3.64 -11.28
C TYR A 107 -1.08 2.88 -12.40
N ALA A 108 -1.95 1.92 -12.06
CA ALA A 108 -2.71 1.16 -13.04
C ALA A 108 -3.57 2.08 -13.93
N LEU A 109 -4.26 3.05 -13.33
CA LEU A 109 -5.02 4.04 -14.11
C LEU A 109 -4.14 4.87 -15.03
N MET A 110 -3.05 5.44 -14.53
CA MET A 110 -2.16 6.31 -15.32
C MET A 110 -1.49 5.59 -16.49
N THR A 111 -1.28 4.28 -16.38
CA THR A 111 -0.68 3.46 -17.43
C THR A 111 -1.68 2.93 -18.45
N THR A 112 -2.96 2.80 -18.08
CA THR A 112 -3.99 2.20 -18.94
C THR A 112 -4.91 3.23 -19.60
N ILE A 113 -5.13 4.38 -18.95
CA ILE A 113 -6.11 5.35 -19.43
C ILE A 113 -5.57 6.20 -20.58
N LYS A 114 -6.41 6.38 -21.59
CA LYS A 114 -6.17 7.37 -22.64
C LYS A 114 -6.83 8.68 -22.25
N VAL A 115 -6.02 9.67 -21.86
CA VAL A 115 -6.52 11.01 -21.56
C VAL A 115 -7.10 11.63 -22.84
N PRO A 116 -8.35 12.11 -22.83
CA PRO A 116 -8.95 12.77 -23.98
C PRO A 116 -8.09 13.95 -24.46
N LYS A 117 -7.95 14.10 -25.80
CA LYS A 117 -7.07 15.11 -26.42
C LYS A 117 -7.39 16.55 -26.02
N GLU A 118 -8.62 16.82 -25.62
CA GLU A 118 -9.13 18.12 -25.15
C GLU A 118 -8.65 18.50 -23.73
N PHE A 119 -8.09 17.56 -22.98
CA PHE A 119 -7.66 17.78 -21.61
C PHE A 119 -6.14 17.83 -21.48
N ASN A 120 -5.65 18.73 -20.64
CA ASN A 120 -4.25 18.76 -20.27
C ASN A 120 -3.93 17.50 -19.42
N ARG A 121 -2.97 16.68 -19.88
CA ARG A 121 -2.60 15.40 -19.27
C ARG A 121 -2.08 15.55 -17.84
N GLU A 122 -1.24 16.57 -17.59
CA GLU A 122 -0.73 16.87 -16.26
C GLU A 122 -1.85 17.13 -15.26
N ARG A 123 -2.77 18.03 -15.66
CA ARG A 123 -3.90 18.41 -14.82
C ARG A 123 -4.88 17.25 -14.60
N TYR A 124 -5.02 16.39 -15.59
CA TYR A 124 -5.86 15.20 -15.51
C TYR A 124 -5.30 14.20 -14.50
N TYR A 125 -4.00 13.90 -14.55
CA TYR A 125 -3.33 13.00 -13.62
C TYR A 125 -3.28 13.56 -12.20
N PHE A 126 -3.03 14.88 -12.06
CA PHE A 126 -3.11 15.54 -10.77
C PHE A 126 -4.47 15.37 -10.11
N LEU A 127 -5.56 15.53 -10.86
CA LEU A 127 -6.91 15.36 -10.34
C LEU A 127 -7.21 13.89 -10.01
N ILE A 128 -6.75 12.91 -10.80
CA ILE A 128 -6.87 11.49 -10.46
C ILE A 128 -6.24 11.23 -9.09
N THR A 129 -5.00 11.67 -8.90
CA THR A 129 -4.28 11.48 -7.63
C THR A 129 -5.01 12.17 -6.47
N LEU A 130 -5.44 13.41 -6.66
CA LEU A 130 -6.13 14.20 -5.64
C LEU A 130 -7.45 13.54 -5.21
N PHE A 131 -8.27 13.11 -6.16
CA PHE A 131 -9.53 12.44 -5.85
C PHE A 131 -9.29 11.10 -5.15
N SER A 132 -8.35 10.29 -5.64
CA SER A 132 -8.02 9.00 -5.03
C SER A 132 -7.52 9.16 -3.60
N GLN A 133 -6.63 10.11 -3.34
CA GLN A 133 -6.17 10.42 -1.98
C GLN A 133 -7.32 10.93 -1.10
N SER A 134 -8.18 11.79 -1.64
CA SER A 134 -9.34 12.30 -0.89
C SER A 134 -10.28 11.16 -0.47
N TYR A 135 -10.53 10.18 -1.32
CA TYR A 135 -11.38 9.02 -0.97
C TYR A 135 -10.78 8.20 0.17
N TRP A 136 -9.46 7.99 0.15
CA TRP A 136 -8.75 7.30 1.22
C TRP A 136 -8.80 8.07 2.54
N VAL A 137 -8.44 9.35 2.51
CA VAL A 137 -8.44 10.23 3.70
C VAL A 137 -9.85 10.34 4.31
N LEU A 138 -10.87 10.50 3.48
CA LEU A 138 -12.27 10.52 3.93
C LEU A 138 -12.66 9.20 4.60
N GLY A 139 -12.29 8.07 4.01
CA GLY A 139 -12.51 6.75 4.62
C GLY A 139 -11.86 6.64 5.99
N CYS A 140 -10.55 6.94 6.08
CA CYS A 140 -9.80 6.91 7.34
C CYS A 140 -10.45 7.81 8.42
N SER A 141 -10.85 9.02 8.04
CA SER A 141 -11.46 9.98 8.95
C SER A 141 -12.85 9.53 9.42
N ILE A 142 -13.69 9.07 8.50
CA ILE A 142 -15.04 8.59 8.82
C ILE A 142 -14.94 7.37 9.74
N GLY A 143 -14.07 6.41 9.43
CA GLY A 143 -13.88 5.20 10.24
C GLY A 143 -13.43 5.52 11.66
N ALA A 144 -12.40 6.37 11.81
CA ALA A 144 -11.89 6.75 13.11
C ALA A 144 -12.90 7.57 13.94
N LEU A 145 -13.61 8.51 13.31
CA LEU A 145 -14.67 9.28 13.98
C LEU A 145 -15.86 8.42 14.38
N ALA A 146 -16.28 7.50 13.51
CA ALA A 146 -17.37 6.59 13.82
C ALA A 146 -17.02 5.68 15.00
N SER A 147 -15.80 5.11 15.00
CA SER A 147 -15.33 4.28 16.11
C SER A 147 -15.19 5.05 17.41
N SER A 148 -14.70 6.29 17.39
CA SER A 148 -14.57 7.12 18.59
C SER A 148 -15.91 7.57 19.19
N SER A 149 -16.97 7.63 18.37
CA SER A 149 -18.29 8.14 18.78
C SER A 149 -19.30 7.04 19.11
N LEU A 150 -19.11 5.86 18.58
CA LEU A 150 -20.01 4.72 18.71
C LEU A 150 -19.20 3.55 19.27
N ASN A 151 -19.69 2.91 20.35
CA ASN A 151 -19.10 1.66 20.83
C ASN A 151 -19.37 0.55 19.79
N PHE A 152 -18.60 0.54 18.72
CA PHE A 152 -18.69 -0.50 17.69
C PHE A 152 -18.16 -1.82 18.25
N ASN A 153 -18.89 -2.88 17.99
CA ASN A 153 -18.30 -4.21 18.07
C ASN A 153 -17.37 -4.38 16.86
N THR A 154 -16.08 -4.42 17.12
CA THR A 154 -15.02 -4.53 16.13
C THR A 154 -14.64 -5.98 15.82
N GLU A 155 -15.34 -6.96 16.44
CA GLU A 155 -15.16 -8.38 16.15
C GLU A 155 -15.23 -8.63 14.64
N GLY A 156 -14.17 -9.21 14.09
CA GLY A 156 -14.05 -9.51 12.66
C GLY A 156 -13.48 -8.39 11.79
N MET A 157 -13.28 -7.17 12.29
CA MET A 157 -12.63 -6.11 11.50
C MET A 157 -11.14 -6.37 11.29
N ASP A 158 -10.48 -7.13 12.17
CA ASP A 158 -9.11 -7.64 11.97
C ASP A 158 -8.98 -8.43 10.66
N PHE A 159 -10.09 -9.01 10.20
CA PHE A 159 -10.14 -9.69 8.91
C PHE A 159 -9.90 -8.74 7.73
N ALA A 160 -10.18 -7.46 7.85
CA ALA A 160 -9.95 -6.48 6.77
C ALA A 160 -8.47 -6.42 6.36
N ALA A 161 -7.55 -6.44 7.33
CA ALA A 161 -6.12 -6.50 7.06
C ALA A 161 -5.74 -7.82 6.37
N THR A 162 -6.21 -8.94 6.88
CA THR A 162 -5.97 -10.27 6.30
C THR A 162 -6.53 -10.36 4.88
N ALA A 163 -7.74 -9.87 4.65
CA ALA A 163 -8.36 -9.82 3.32
C ALA A 163 -7.53 -8.97 2.34
N LEU A 164 -7.09 -7.78 2.77
CA LEU A 164 -6.24 -6.90 1.96
C LEU A 164 -4.95 -7.61 1.53
N PHE A 165 -4.20 -8.19 2.49
CA PHE A 165 -2.95 -8.89 2.17
C PHE A 165 -3.19 -10.14 1.32
N THR A 166 -4.31 -10.84 1.51
CA THR A 166 -4.69 -11.99 0.67
C THR A 166 -4.95 -11.55 -0.78
N VAL A 167 -5.68 -10.45 -0.98
CA VAL A 167 -5.90 -9.88 -2.33
C VAL A 167 -4.60 -9.48 -2.97
N LEU A 168 -3.72 -8.78 -2.25
CA LEU A 168 -2.39 -8.38 -2.75
C LEU A 168 -1.55 -9.61 -3.14
N LEU A 169 -1.60 -10.69 -2.36
CA LEU A 169 -0.90 -11.94 -2.65
C LEU A 169 -1.43 -12.57 -3.96
N ILE A 170 -2.76 -12.64 -4.12
CA ILE A 170 -3.41 -13.17 -5.32
C ILE A 170 -3.04 -12.32 -6.54
N GLU A 171 -3.15 -11.00 -6.45
CA GLU A 171 -2.76 -10.10 -7.54
C GLU A 171 -1.29 -10.29 -7.95
N GLN A 172 -0.40 -10.41 -6.98
CA GLN A 172 1.01 -10.64 -7.22
C GLN A 172 1.25 -11.99 -7.89
N TRP A 173 0.53 -13.04 -7.45
CA TRP A 173 0.57 -14.35 -8.09
C TRP A 173 0.14 -14.29 -9.55
N LEU A 174 -0.96 -13.61 -9.86
CA LEU A 174 -1.47 -13.46 -11.21
C LEU A 174 -0.50 -12.69 -12.13
N LYS A 175 0.22 -11.71 -11.57
CA LYS A 175 1.22 -10.90 -12.33
C LYS A 175 2.51 -11.68 -12.57
N VAL A 176 3.07 -12.31 -11.56
CA VAL A 176 4.40 -12.93 -11.62
C VAL A 176 4.35 -14.33 -12.22
N ARG A 177 3.33 -15.12 -11.89
CA ARG A 177 3.11 -16.51 -12.33
C ARG A 177 4.33 -17.43 -12.18
N LYS A 178 5.22 -17.11 -11.24
CA LYS A 178 6.40 -17.92 -10.91
C LYS A 178 6.31 -18.36 -9.46
N PRO A 179 6.34 -19.66 -9.14
CA PRO A 179 6.14 -20.14 -7.76
C PRO A 179 7.32 -19.82 -6.84
N LEU A 180 8.53 -19.71 -7.38
CA LEU A 180 9.75 -19.59 -6.57
C LEU A 180 9.71 -18.46 -5.52
N PRO A 181 9.36 -17.19 -5.85
CA PRO A 181 9.30 -16.11 -4.84
C PRO A 181 8.30 -16.41 -3.72
N PHE A 182 7.16 -17.02 -4.05
CA PHE A 182 6.11 -17.34 -3.09
C PHE A 182 6.52 -18.46 -2.13
N VAL A 183 7.12 -19.52 -2.69
CA VAL A 183 7.65 -20.65 -1.88
C VAL A 183 8.76 -20.15 -0.96
N VAL A 184 9.69 -19.32 -1.47
CA VAL A 184 10.76 -18.74 -0.65
C VAL A 184 10.19 -17.85 0.45
N ALA A 185 9.23 -16.96 0.11
CA ALA A 185 8.60 -16.10 1.11
C ALA A 185 7.89 -16.91 2.20
N PHE A 186 7.11 -17.93 1.81
CA PHE A 186 6.40 -18.80 2.76
C PHE A 186 7.38 -19.56 3.67
N ALA A 187 8.39 -20.21 3.09
CA ALA A 187 9.40 -20.95 3.86
C ALA A 187 10.17 -20.03 4.81
N SER A 188 10.59 -18.84 4.32
CA SER A 188 11.28 -17.84 5.16
C SER A 188 10.39 -17.35 6.30
N SER A 189 9.10 -17.17 6.06
CA SER A 189 8.14 -16.76 7.10
C SER A 189 7.97 -17.86 8.16
N CYS A 190 7.88 -19.13 7.75
CA CYS A 190 7.80 -20.25 8.70
C CYS A 190 9.09 -20.36 9.55
N VAL A 191 10.26 -20.22 8.94
CA VAL A 191 11.54 -20.23 9.67
C VAL A 191 11.64 -19.05 10.63
N ALA A 192 11.25 -17.84 10.18
CA ALA A 192 11.27 -16.65 11.01
C ALA A 192 10.29 -16.75 12.19
N LEU A 193 9.12 -17.34 11.99
CA LEU A 193 8.13 -17.57 13.04
C LEU A 193 8.68 -18.46 14.17
N VAL A 194 9.44 -19.51 13.81
CA VAL A 194 9.98 -20.46 14.77
C VAL A 194 11.22 -19.91 15.49
N LEU A 195 12.12 -19.22 14.76
CA LEU A 195 13.42 -18.81 15.29
C LEU A 195 13.42 -17.37 15.85
N PHE A 196 12.58 -16.48 15.32
CA PHE A 196 12.60 -15.05 15.60
C PHE A 196 11.19 -14.50 15.86
N PHE A 197 10.43 -15.14 16.74
CA PHE A 197 9.02 -14.81 16.99
C PHE A 197 8.76 -13.30 17.19
N GLN A 198 9.60 -12.62 17.98
CA GLN A 198 9.45 -11.18 18.28
C GLN A 198 9.76 -10.28 17.08
N HIS A 199 10.62 -10.72 16.16
CA HIS A 199 11.06 -9.96 14.97
C HIS A 199 10.74 -10.70 13.67
N MET A 200 9.67 -11.52 13.69
CA MET A 200 9.29 -12.43 12.61
C MET A 200 9.26 -11.75 11.25
N LEU A 201 8.64 -10.56 11.15
CA LEU A 201 8.44 -9.87 9.88
C LEU A 201 9.78 -9.44 9.26
N LEU A 202 10.65 -8.80 10.06
CA LEU A 202 11.99 -8.40 9.60
C LEU A 202 12.83 -9.60 9.20
N ALA A 203 12.86 -10.62 10.05
CA ALA A 203 13.62 -11.84 9.77
C ALA A 203 13.13 -12.52 8.48
N ALA A 204 11.82 -12.61 8.28
CA ALA A 204 11.23 -13.20 7.07
C ALA A 204 11.63 -12.40 5.81
N ILE A 205 11.59 -11.07 5.86
CA ILE A 205 11.98 -10.20 4.74
C ILE A 205 13.46 -10.40 4.40
N VAL A 206 14.35 -10.33 5.39
CA VAL A 206 15.80 -10.49 5.19
C VAL A 206 16.12 -11.87 4.63
N LEU A 207 15.56 -12.93 5.21
CA LEU A 207 15.75 -14.31 4.75
C LEU A 207 15.26 -14.49 3.32
N SER A 208 14.08 -13.96 2.99
CA SER A 208 13.50 -14.07 1.64
C SER A 208 14.38 -13.39 0.60
N ILE A 209 14.79 -12.13 0.87
CA ILE A 209 15.62 -11.35 -0.05
C ILE A 209 16.98 -12.05 -0.24
N THR A 210 17.63 -12.44 0.84
CA THR A 210 18.94 -13.11 0.80
C THR A 210 18.86 -14.43 -0.01
N THR A 211 17.84 -15.24 0.27
CA THR A 211 17.64 -16.52 -0.44
C THR A 211 17.41 -16.29 -1.94
N ILE A 212 16.59 -15.32 -2.32
CA ILE A 212 16.34 -15.01 -3.74
C ILE A 212 17.61 -14.52 -4.44
N ILE A 213 18.42 -13.68 -3.79
CA ILE A 213 19.68 -13.18 -4.35
C ILE A 213 20.65 -14.35 -4.56
N ILE A 214 20.82 -15.23 -3.56
CA ILE A 214 21.69 -16.40 -3.67
C ILE A 214 21.25 -17.33 -4.81
N LEU A 215 19.95 -17.64 -4.87
CA LEU A 215 19.41 -18.51 -5.93
C LEU A 215 19.61 -17.92 -7.33
N ARG A 216 19.46 -16.59 -7.47
CA ARG A 216 19.75 -15.92 -8.75
C ARG A 216 21.22 -15.95 -9.10
N TYR A 217 22.11 -15.73 -8.14
CA TYR A 217 23.56 -15.77 -8.35
C TYR A 217 24.02 -17.16 -8.80
N ILE A 218 23.54 -18.23 -8.13
CA ILE A 218 23.86 -19.61 -8.48
C ILE A 218 23.38 -19.92 -9.90
N LYS A 219 22.16 -19.52 -10.26
CA LYS A 219 21.59 -19.75 -11.58
C LYS A 219 22.32 -18.98 -12.70
N SER A 220 22.81 -17.78 -12.43
CA SER A 220 23.63 -17.00 -13.38
C SER A 220 24.93 -17.74 -13.69
N LYS A 221 25.60 -18.25 -12.65
CA LYS A 221 26.88 -18.97 -12.77
C LYS A 221 26.78 -20.35 -13.45
N GLN A 222 25.58 -20.90 -13.55
CA GLN A 222 25.34 -22.17 -14.27
C GLN A 222 25.04 -21.97 -15.77
N ASN A 223 24.72 -20.73 -16.17
CA ASN A 223 24.40 -20.39 -17.57
C ASN A 223 25.56 -19.70 -18.31
N ASP A 224 26.67 -19.41 -17.59
CA ASP A 224 27.97 -19.01 -18.14
C ASP A 224 28.90 -20.25 -18.26
#